data_693098d5df90c65afd3094c2f05ded25
#
_entry.id   693098d5df90c65afd3094c2f05ded25
#
_cell.length_a   1.000
_cell.length_b   1.000
_cell.length_c   1.000
_cell.angle_alpha   90.00
_cell.angle_beta   90.00
_cell.angle_gamma   90.00
#
_symmetry.space_group_name_H-M   'P 1'
#
loop_
_entity.id
_entity.type
_entity.pdbx_description
1 polymer ?
#
loop_
_entity_poly.entity_id
_entity_poly.type
_entity_poly.pdbx_seq_one_letter_code
_entity_poly.pdbx_strand_id
1 'polypeptide(L)'
;MQTNFTEEQLKIKDNKSSEKIFKKCVHCGMCNATCPTFNLLGDELDGPRGRIYLIQDMLENEKKPTANVVTHIDRCLSCYSCMTTCPAGVNYMHLIDHGRQYIEKNYQRPFFDRKIRDFLSIQIILGKN
;
A
#
# COMPACT_ATOMS: atom_id res chain seq x y z
N MET A 1 -8.48 1.12 13.54
CA MET A 1 -8.03 -0.28 13.76
C MET A 1 -7.10 -0.34 14.95
N GLN A 2 -7.05 -1.47 15.65
CA GLN A 2 -6.01 -1.71 16.65
C GLN A 2 -4.66 -1.94 15.96
N THR A 3 -3.59 -1.49 16.58
CA THR A 3 -2.21 -1.62 16.08
C THR A 3 -1.34 -2.28 17.13
N ASN A 4 -0.41 -3.13 16.69
CA ASN A 4 0.48 -3.92 17.55
C ASN A 4 1.97 -3.64 17.26
N PHE A 5 2.30 -2.39 16.91
CA PHE A 5 3.69 -2.00 16.70
C PHE A 5 4.48 -2.03 18.00
N THR A 6 5.70 -2.55 17.94
CA THR A 6 6.64 -2.50 19.06
C THR A 6 7.22 -1.09 19.24
N GLU A 7 7.73 -0.78 20.43
CA GLU A 7 8.37 0.53 20.68
C GLU A 7 9.58 0.77 19.76
N GLU A 8 10.30 -0.27 19.40
CA GLU A 8 11.43 -0.19 18.47
C GLU A 8 10.98 0.18 17.04
N GLN A 9 9.90 -0.46 16.57
CA GLN A 9 9.31 -0.14 15.27
C GLN A 9 8.80 1.31 15.20
N LEU A 10 8.28 1.83 16.30
CA LEU A 10 7.78 3.21 16.39
C LEU A 10 8.89 4.28 16.45
N LYS A 11 10.15 3.91 16.66
CA LYS A 11 11.29 4.83 16.52
C LYS A 11 11.50 5.24 15.05
N ILE A 12 11.04 4.42 14.11
CA ILE A 12 11.08 4.72 12.69
C ILE A 12 9.94 5.70 12.38
N LYS A 13 10.29 6.87 11.84
CA LYS A 13 9.33 7.96 11.57
C LYS A 13 8.15 7.51 10.70
N ASP A 14 8.42 6.72 9.66
CA ASP A 14 7.40 6.25 8.73
C ASP A 14 6.42 5.27 9.40
N ASN A 15 6.92 4.36 10.24
CA ASN A 15 6.07 3.45 11.02
C ASN A 15 5.16 4.22 11.99
N LYS A 16 5.71 5.20 12.69
CA LYS A 16 4.94 6.05 13.61
C LYS A 16 3.84 6.84 12.88
N SER A 17 4.12 7.32 11.68
CA SER A 17 3.13 8.00 10.84
C SER A 17 2.06 7.04 10.37
N SER A 18 2.44 5.85 9.89
CA SER A 18 1.50 4.81 9.45
C SER A 18 0.62 4.31 10.59
N GLU A 19 1.18 4.11 11.79
CA GLU A 19 0.41 3.72 12.98
C GLU A 19 -0.72 4.71 13.28
N LYS A 20 -0.43 6.01 13.27
CA LYS A 20 -1.45 7.05 13.46
C LYS A 20 -2.57 6.98 12.41
N ILE A 21 -2.21 6.66 11.17
CA ILE A 21 -3.16 6.55 10.08
C ILE A 21 -4.00 5.27 10.22
N PHE A 22 -3.40 4.13 10.58
CA PHE A 22 -4.13 2.89 10.86
C PHE A 22 -5.15 3.07 11.99
N LYS A 23 -4.79 3.77 13.05
CA LYS A 23 -5.71 4.06 14.18
C LYS A 23 -6.93 4.89 13.76
N LYS A 24 -6.83 5.73 12.74
CA LYS A 24 -7.98 6.47 12.18
C LYS A 24 -8.92 5.56 11.38
N CYS A 25 -8.43 4.49 10.79
CA CYS A 25 -9.24 3.60 9.97
C CYS A 25 -10.18 2.76 10.82
N VAL A 26 -11.48 2.89 10.63
CA VAL A 26 -12.51 2.06 11.28
C VAL A 26 -12.89 0.82 10.46
N HIS A 27 -12.21 0.59 9.36
CA HIS A 27 -12.35 -0.59 8.50
C HIS A 27 -13.78 -0.78 7.92
N CYS A 28 -14.53 0.30 7.74
CA CYS A 28 -15.93 0.26 7.30
C CYS A 28 -16.12 -0.17 5.83
N GLY A 29 -15.10 -0.02 4.98
CA GLY A 29 -15.14 -0.42 3.57
C GLY A 29 -15.79 0.59 2.61
N MET A 30 -16.22 1.77 3.07
CA MET A 30 -16.79 2.80 2.17
C MET A 30 -15.85 3.21 1.03
N CYS A 31 -14.55 3.13 1.27
CA CYS A 31 -13.53 3.40 0.26
C CYS A 31 -13.50 2.40 -0.91
N ASN A 32 -14.03 1.18 -0.73
CA ASN A 32 -14.06 0.17 -1.77
C ASN A 32 -15.02 0.56 -2.90
N ALA A 33 -16.11 1.27 -2.60
CA ALA A 33 -17.10 1.66 -3.59
C ALA A 33 -16.53 2.53 -4.72
N THR A 34 -15.54 3.36 -4.44
CA THR A 34 -14.90 4.25 -5.41
C THR A 34 -13.59 3.70 -6.00
N CYS A 35 -13.18 2.50 -5.58
CA CYS A 35 -11.95 1.89 -6.04
C CYS A 35 -12.16 1.17 -7.39
N PRO A 36 -11.48 1.60 -8.48
CA PRO A 36 -11.66 0.97 -9.78
C PRO A 36 -11.18 -0.48 -9.81
N THR A 37 -10.11 -0.82 -9.12
CA THR A 37 -9.61 -2.20 -9.10
C THR A 37 -10.50 -3.14 -8.29
N PHE A 38 -11.09 -2.66 -7.20
CA PHE A 38 -12.09 -3.44 -6.46
C PHE A 38 -13.35 -3.68 -7.30
N ASN A 39 -13.87 -2.65 -7.96
CA ASN A 39 -15.07 -2.76 -8.78
C ASN A 39 -14.89 -3.68 -9.99
N LEU A 40 -13.68 -3.69 -10.58
CA LEU A 40 -13.38 -4.51 -11.75
C LEU A 40 -13.07 -5.97 -11.41
N LEU A 41 -12.32 -6.21 -10.34
CA LEU A 41 -11.81 -7.55 -9.99
C LEU A 41 -12.66 -8.27 -8.95
N GLY A 42 -13.43 -7.55 -8.14
CA GLY A 42 -14.31 -8.13 -7.12
C GLY A 42 -13.59 -8.77 -5.93
N ASP A 43 -12.27 -8.58 -5.81
CA ASP A 43 -11.46 -9.11 -4.71
C ASP A 43 -11.26 -8.04 -3.64
N GLU A 44 -11.53 -8.39 -2.37
CA GLU A 44 -11.34 -7.50 -1.22
C GLU A 44 -9.91 -6.99 -1.11
N LEU A 45 -8.92 -7.82 -1.43
CA LEU A 45 -7.51 -7.46 -1.39
C LEU A 45 -7.09 -6.49 -2.51
N ASP A 46 -7.90 -6.35 -3.54
CA ASP A 46 -7.73 -5.36 -4.61
C ASP A 46 -8.44 -4.03 -4.31
N GLY A 47 -9.06 -3.92 -3.13
CA GLY A 47 -9.65 -2.71 -2.59
C GLY A 47 -8.75 -1.99 -1.57
N PRO A 48 -9.04 -0.71 -1.26
CA PRO A 48 -8.25 0.06 -0.29
C PRO A 48 -8.26 -0.56 1.10
N ARG A 49 -9.42 -1.04 1.56
CA ARG A 49 -9.57 -1.69 2.86
C ARG A 49 -8.69 -2.92 3.00
N GLY A 50 -8.72 -3.82 2.04
CA GLY A 50 -7.89 -5.02 2.04
C GLY A 50 -6.40 -4.70 1.96
N ARG A 51 -6.01 -3.73 1.13
CA ARG A 51 -4.62 -3.27 1.04
C ARG A 51 -4.11 -2.64 2.34
N ILE A 52 -4.94 -1.86 3.04
CA ILE A 52 -4.59 -1.33 4.37
C ILE A 52 -4.28 -2.48 5.33
N TYR A 53 -5.09 -3.53 5.32
CA TYR A 53 -4.86 -4.71 6.14
C TYR A 53 -3.56 -5.43 5.79
N LEU A 54 -3.28 -5.64 4.51
CA LEU A 54 -2.04 -6.26 4.04
C LEU A 54 -0.80 -5.46 4.44
N ILE A 55 -0.86 -4.13 4.31
CA ILE A 55 0.25 -3.25 4.67
C ILE A 55 0.48 -3.28 6.18
N GLN A 56 -0.58 -3.22 6.98
CA GLN A 56 -0.49 -3.32 8.43
C GLN A 56 0.16 -4.63 8.85
N ASP A 57 -0.31 -5.76 8.33
CA ASP A 57 0.22 -7.08 8.65
C ASP A 57 1.72 -7.22 8.29
N MET A 58 2.13 -6.68 7.13
CA MET A 58 3.54 -6.66 6.75
C MET A 58 4.41 -5.86 7.71
N LEU A 59 3.96 -4.67 8.09
CA LEU A 59 4.75 -3.73 8.90
C LEU A 59 4.82 -4.17 10.37
N GLU A 60 3.70 -4.60 10.96
CA GLU A 60 3.65 -5.02 12.36
C GLU A 60 4.43 -6.30 12.63
N ASN A 61 4.31 -7.26 11.73
CA ASN A 61 4.94 -8.57 11.89
C ASN A 61 6.28 -8.72 11.16
N GLU A 62 6.77 -7.64 10.54
CA GLU A 62 8.01 -7.63 9.74
C GLU A 62 8.08 -8.79 8.74
N LYS A 63 6.92 -9.16 8.18
CA LYS A 63 6.80 -10.28 7.25
C LYS A 63 7.46 -9.98 5.92
N LYS A 64 8.16 -10.98 5.40
CA LYS A 64 8.62 -10.94 4.01
C LYS A 64 7.42 -10.92 3.07
N PRO A 65 7.30 -9.93 2.17
CA PRO A 65 6.19 -9.88 1.22
C PRO A 65 6.14 -11.13 0.35
N THR A 66 4.96 -11.71 0.22
CA THR A 66 4.73 -12.81 -0.72
C THR A 66 4.37 -12.28 -2.11
N ALA A 67 4.54 -13.08 -3.16
CA ALA A 67 4.14 -12.70 -4.52
C ALA A 67 2.66 -12.29 -4.60
N ASN A 68 1.79 -12.94 -3.83
CA ASN A 68 0.36 -12.60 -3.76
C ASN A 68 0.13 -11.20 -3.18
N VAL A 69 0.74 -10.88 -2.05
CA VAL A 69 0.65 -9.53 -1.42
C VAL A 69 1.19 -8.46 -2.37
N VAL A 70 2.34 -8.71 -3.00
CA VAL A 70 2.94 -7.79 -3.98
C VAL A 70 1.99 -7.53 -5.14
N THR A 71 1.32 -8.56 -5.66
CA THR A 71 0.36 -8.42 -6.75
C THR A 71 -0.79 -7.48 -6.39
N HIS A 72 -1.40 -7.63 -5.20
CA HIS A 72 -2.50 -6.76 -4.77
C HIS A 72 -2.06 -5.32 -4.52
N ILE A 73 -0.88 -5.11 -3.96
CA ILE A 73 -0.34 -3.76 -3.73
C ILE A 73 0.02 -3.08 -5.06
N ASP A 74 0.62 -3.82 -6.00
CA ASP A 74 1.02 -3.31 -7.31
C ASP A 74 -0.19 -2.94 -8.20
N ARG A 75 -1.30 -3.64 -8.08
CA ARG A 75 -2.55 -3.33 -8.79
C ARG A 75 -3.19 -2.01 -8.39
N CYS A 76 -2.77 -1.39 -7.29
CA CYS A 76 -3.27 -0.07 -6.91
C CYS A 76 -2.84 0.97 -7.94
N LEU A 77 -3.81 1.68 -8.54
CA LEU A 77 -3.57 2.70 -9.55
C LEU A 77 -3.10 4.05 -8.99
N SER A 78 -3.02 4.19 -7.67
CA SER A 78 -2.70 5.46 -7.00
C SER A 78 -3.58 6.63 -7.43
N CYS A 79 -4.84 6.36 -7.75
CA CYS A 79 -5.81 7.40 -8.15
C CYS A 79 -6.38 8.19 -6.95
N TYR A 80 -6.22 7.66 -5.74
CA TYR A 80 -6.63 8.25 -4.44
C TYR A 80 -8.13 8.61 -4.30
N SER A 81 -9.00 8.13 -5.19
CA SER A 81 -10.45 8.31 -5.07
C SER A 81 -11.01 7.80 -3.73
N CYS A 82 -10.37 6.76 -3.16
CA CYS A 82 -10.72 6.22 -1.85
C CYS A 82 -10.53 7.23 -0.70
N MET A 83 -9.62 8.21 -0.85
CA MET A 83 -9.39 9.23 0.19
C MET A 83 -10.53 10.22 0.27
N THR A 84 -11.14 10.58 -0.87
CA THR A 84 -12.28 11.52 -0.91
C THR A 84 -13.56 10.93 -0.33
N THR A 85 -13.69 9.61 -0.38
CA THR A 85 -14.86 8.88 0.13
C THR A 85 -14.73 8.52 1.62
N CYS A 86 -13.51 8.56 2.18
CA CYS A 86 -13.26 8.12 3.54
C CYS A 86 -13.78 9.14 4.58
N PRO A 87 -14.81 8.79 5.40
CA PRO A 87 -15.33 9.71 6.40
C PRO A 87 -14.36 9.94 7.57
N ALA A 88 -13.43 8.98 7.80
CA ALA A 88 -12.42 9.07 8.86
C ALA A 88 -11.16 9.86 8.44
N GLY A 89 -11.07 10.29 7.19
CA GLY A 89 -9.92 11.05 6.69
C GLY A 89 -8.61 10.27 6.71
N VAL A 90 -8.66 8.99 6.36
CA VAL A 90 -7.46 8.13 6.28
C VAL A 90 -6.56 8.58 5.14
N ASN A 91 -5.30 8.88 5.44
CA ASN A 91 -4.29 9.19 4.43
C ASN A 91 -3.78 7.90 3.77
N TYR A 92 -4.56 7.38 2.82
CA TYR A 92 -4.24 6.15 2.10
C TYR A 92 -2.98 6.29 1.26
N MET A 93 -2.70 7.47 0.71
CA MET A 93 -1.49 7.74 -0.09
C MET A 93 -0.22 7.38 0.67
N HIS A 94 -0.11 7.84 1.92
CA HIS A 94 1.04 7.51 2.76
C HIS A 94 1.17 6.01 3.01
N LEU A 95 0.05 5.32 3.27
CA LEU A 95 0.08 3.87 3.54
C LEU A 95 0.53 3.06 2.31
N ILE A 96 -0.01 3.37 1.13
CA ILE A 96 0.36 2.62 -0.08
C ILE A 96 1.80 2.88 -0.50
N ASP A 97 2.30 4.10 -0.33
CA ASP A 97 3.70 4.44 -0.61
C ASP A 97 4.65 3.75 0.37
N HIS A 98 4.31 3.73 1.66
CA HIS A 98 5.09 3.02 2.68
C HIS A 98 5.10 1.50 2.42
N GLY A 99 3.95 0.92 2.09
CA GLY A 99 3.84 -0.50 1.72
C GLY A 99 4.70 -0.85 0.51
N ARG A 100 4.70 -0.01 -0.52
CA ARG A 100 5.56 -0.17 -1.71
C ARG A 100 7.05 -0.07 -1.38
N GLN A 101 7.45 0.90 -0.56
CA GLN A 101 8.84 1.02 -0.12
C GLN A 101 9.29 -0.21 0.67
N TYR A 102 8.43 -0.73 1.53
CA TYR A 102 8.71 -1.97 2.27
C TYR A 102 8.90 -3.16 1.33
N ILE A 103 8.04 -3.31 0.33
CA ILE A 103 8.14 -4.35 -0.69
C ILE A 103 9.45 -4.23 -1.46
N GLU A 104 9.82 -3.03 -1.95
CA GLU A 104 11.07 -2.84 -2.70
C GLU A 104 12.33 -3.19 -1.89
N LYS A 105 12.29 -3.00 -0.57
CA LYS A 105 13.40 -3.36 0.32
C LYS A 105 13.48 -4.86 0.64
N ASN A 106 12.34 -5.55 0.71
CA ASN A 106 12.23 -6.89 1.28
C ASN A 106 11.81 -7.98 0.28
N TYR A 107 11.42 -7.62 -0.94
CA TYR A 107 10.96 -8.54 -1.98
C TYR A 107 11.87 -8.50 -3.19
N GLN A 108 12.35 -9.68 -3.61
CA GLN A 108 13.13 -9.82 -4.85
C GLN A 108 12.17 -10.10 -6.01
N ARG A 109 11.99 -9.11 -6.86
CA ARG A 109 11.16 -9.25 -8.07
C ARG A 109 11.84 -10.15 -9.08
N PRO A 110 11.06 -10.93 -9.90
CA PRO A 110 11.59 -11.66 -11.03
C PRO A 110 12.37 -10.74 -11.97
N PHE A 111 13.41 -11.28 -12.61
CA PHE A 111 14.34 -10.52 -13.45
C PHE A 111 13.65 -9.70 -14.55
N PHE A 112 12.64 -10.26 -15.22
CA PHE A 112 11.89 -9.56 -16.27
C PHE A 112 11.08 -8.38 -15.73
N ASP A 113 10.37 -8.56 -14.62
CA ASP A 113 9.57 -7.49 -14.00
C ASP A 113 10.49 -6.33 -13.57
N ARG A 114 11.63 -6.64 -12.97
CA ARG A 114 12.62 -5.62 -12.59
C ARG A 114 13.15 -4.86 -13.79
N LYS A 115 13.53 -5.53 -14.87
CA LYS A 115 14.02 -4.88 -16.09
C LYS A 115 12.98 -3.98 -16.75
N ILE A 116 11.73 -4.41 -16.83
CA ILE A 116 10.63 -3.61 -17.38
C ILE A 116 10.42 -2.35 -16.55
N ARG A 117 10.41 -2.45 -15.22
CA ARG A 117 10.27 -1.31 -14.32
C ARG A 117 11.41 -0.33 -14.44
N ASP A 118 12.65 -0.81 -14.48
CA ASP A 118 13.85 0.02 -14.66
C ASP A 118 13.80 0.76 -16.01
N PHE A 119 13.41 0.07 -17.08
CA PHE A 119 13.26 0.67 -18.41
C PHE A 119 12.19 1.76 -18.43
N LEU A 120 11.01 1.51 -17.85
CA LEU A 120 9.92 2.49 -17.75
C LEU A 120 10.32 3.69 -16.89
N SER A 121 11.03 3.46 -15.80
CA SER A 121 11.53 4.54 -14.93
C SER A 121 12.52 5.45 -15.67
N ILE A 122 13.43 4.88 -16.46
CA ILE A 122 14.38 5.61 -17.29
C ILE A 122 13.65 6.45 -18.35
N GLN A 123 12.63 5.87 -19.02
CA GLN A 123 11.83 6.59 -20.01
C GLN A 123 11.08 7.79 -19.43
N ILE A 124 10.53 7.64 -18.21
CA ILE A 124 9.84 8.72 -17.50
C ILE A 124 10.82 9.85 -17.14
N ILE A 125 12.05 9.50 -16.73
CA ILE A 125 13.07 10.49 -16.37
C ILE A 125 13.62 11.20 -17.62
N LEU A 126 13.87 10.47 -18.70
CA LEU A 126 14.40 11.04 -19.96
C LEU A 126 13.35 11.79 -20.78
N GLY A 127 12.05 11.43 -20.65
CA GLY A 127 10.94 12.10 -21.37
C GLY A 127 10.54 13.46 -20.80
N LYS A 128 11.24 13.98 -19.80
CA LYS A 128 11.01 15.31 -19.21
C LYS A 128 11.92 16.42 -19.76
N ASN A 129 12.54 16.22 -20.91
CA ASN A 129 13.26 17.26 -21.62
C ASN A 129 12.49 17.74 -22.86
#